data_cf396aaeb052494151cfac6dc1242bf7
#
_entry.id   cf396aaeb052494151cfac6dc1242bf7
#
_cell.length_a   1.000
_cell.length_b   1.000
_cell.length_c   1.000
_cell.angle_alpha   90.00
_cell.angle_beta   90.00
_cell.angle_gamma   90.00
#
_symmetry.space_group_name_H-M   'P 1'
#
loop_
_entity.id
_entity.type
_entity.pdbx_description
1 polymer ?
#
loop_
_entity_poly.entity_id
_entity_poly.type
_entity_poly.pdbx_seq_one_letter_code
_entity_poly.pdbx_strand_id
1 'polypeptide(L)'
;MLEFSVRKMAYRLTLPLILAATLHPAGAQPSVPPGVPYAVPTETEIKAALDRIRDYFVRSTTYRVIDTATGRAIADFSQPVKTAGVEAFNDWDYPIGVALAAMLHVADVTGDTSYRDYTLKNFDFIFDHEDYFRLQAAAFGPQPNGYRRLLHMAALDDCGAIGAALIKAYAGKPDPRYRATIDAVADYIAHRQMRLPDGTLARSRPQPVSLWIDDSYMSIPFLAQMGKLTGDRAWFDDGARQAIGMAQRLQDPATGLYHHAWYENTAGYDPKFFWGRGCGWGLMSAAELLSVLPEDHPQRARVLEIFRLAARGVAETQGSTGMWHQLLDKTDSYLETSATAMFTFAIARGVNRGWLAPVYAPVAQAGWQALAQRVRADGRIEGICVSTTAAYDAVYYYHRPTDLGAMQGYGPVLMAGAEVIAMLRQFDIERNLNTFHYRVKKP
;
A
#
# COMPACT_ATOMS: atom_id res chain seq x y z
N MET A 1 -93.04 -32.34 -3.47
CA MET A 1 -93.65 -31.19 -4.18
C MET A 1 -92.53 -30.54 -4.92
N LEU A 2 -92.39 -30.78 -6.18
CA LEU A 2 -92.65 -29.87 -7.30
C LEU A 2 -91.59 -28.77 -7.35
N GLU A 3 -90.85 -28.40 -8.38
CA GLU A 3 -91.13 -28.62 -9.83
C GLU A 3 -89.78 -28.37 -10.63
N PHE A 4 -89.80 -29.01 -11.80
CA PHE A 4 -88.80 -28.84 -12.89
C PHE A 4 -88.74 -27.44 -13.45
N SER A 5 -87.58 -26.95 -13.88
CA SER A 5 -87.51 -26.18 -15.12
C SER A 5 -86.15 -26.29 -15.77
N VAL A 6 -86.21 -26.81 -16.97
CA VAL A 6 -85.16 -26.94 -17.98
C VAL A 6 -85.02 -25.58 -18.71
N ARG A 7 -83.82 -25.06 -18.89
CA ARG A 7 -83.56 -24.21 -20.08
C ARG A 7 -82.06 -24.14 -20.48
N LYS A 8 -81.90 -24.75 -21.62
CA LYS A 8 -81.10 -24.35 -22.78
C LYS A 8 -79.62 -24.03 -22.62
N MET A 9 -78.84 -24.88 -23.18
CA MET A 9 -77.50 -24.84 -23.68
C MET A 9 -77.25 -23.62 -24.61
N ALA A 10 -76.23 -22.87 -24.31
CA ALA A 10 -75.60 -21.96 -25.26
C ALA A 10 -74.09 -22.19 -25.25
N TYR A 11 -73.60 -22.83 -26.32
CA TYR A 11 -72.18 -22.96 -26.60
C TYR A 11 -71.60 -21.58 -26.84
N ARG A 12 -70.64 -21.13 -25.99
CA ARG A 12 -69.73 -20.09 -26.31
C ARG A 12 -68.37 -20.68 -26.60
N LEU A 13 -67.93 -20.50 -27.83
CA LEU A 13 -66.55 -20.74 -28.24
C LEU A 13 -65.63 -19.81 -27.42
N THR A 14 -64.78 -20.37 -26.60
CA THR A 14 -63.65 -19.66 -26.01
C THR A 14 -62.45 -19.80 -26.95
N LEU A 15 -62.03 -18.69 -27.56
CA LEU A 15 -60.74 -18.59 -28.20
C LEU A 15 -59.64 -18.80 -27.14
N PRO A 16 -58.56 -19.53 -27.47
CA PRO A 16 -57.41 -19.58 -26.58
C PRO A 16 -56.73 -18.23 -26.56
N LEU A 17 -56.61 -17.64 -25.37
CA LEU A 17 -55.72 -16.50 -25.12
C LEU A 17 -54.28 -16.98 -25.33
N ILE A 18 -53.67 -16.61 -26.46
CA ILE A 18 -52.21 -16.74 -26.64
C ILE A 18 -51.58 -15.77 -25.70
N LEU A 19 -51.04 -16.28 -24.60
CA LEU A 19 -50.17 -15.53 -23.70
C LEU A 19 -48.87 -15.22 -24.45
N ALA A 20 -48.79 -14.04 -25.01
CA ALA A 20 -47.53 -13.51 -25.56
C ALA A 20 -46.58 -13.35 -24.37
N ALA A 21 -45.70 -14.33 -24.15
CA ALA A 21 -44.57 -14.18 -23.26
C ALA A 21 -43.69 -13.03 -23.82
N THR A 22 -43.81 -11.86 -23.26
CA THR A 22 -42.84 -10.79 -23.48
C THR A 22 -41.49 -11.29 -22.95
N LEU A 23 -40.65 -11.76 -23.85
CA LEU A 23 -39.23 -11.93 -23.58
C LEU A 23 -38.72 -10.55 -23.11
N HIS A 24 -38.60 -10.39 -21.79
CA HIS A 24 -37.80 -9.29 -21.27
C HIS A 24 -36.39 -9.49 -21.82
N PRO A 25 -35.79 -8.50 -22.47
CA PRO A 25 -34.38 -8.62 -22.82
C PRO A 25 -33.64 -8.90 -21.54
N ALA A 26 -32.82 -9.96 -21.52
CA ALA A 26 -31.92 -10.27 -20.43
C ALA A 26 -31.25 -8.95 -20.03
N GLY A 27 -31.44 -8.53 -18.79
CA GLY A 27 -30.94 -7.24 -18.32
C GLY A 27 -29.48 -7.12 -18.73
N ALA A 28 -29.14 -6.04 -19.41
CA ALA A 28 -27.76 -5.75 -19.77
C ALA A 28 -26.94 -5.85 -18.49
N GLN A 29 -25.99 -6.75 -18.47
CA GLN A 29 -25.01 -6.77 -17.38
C GLN A 29 -24.41 -5.38 -17.25
N PRO A 30 -24.19 -4.86 -16.03
CA PRO A 30 -23.58 -3.57 -15.87
C PRO A 30 -22.26 -3.58 -16.66
N SER A 31 -22.20 -2.80 -17.71
CA SER A 31 -21.00 -2.64 -18.52
C SER A 31 -19.89 -2.08 -17.62
N VAL A 32 -18.70 -2.62 -17.72
CA VAL A 32 -17.50 -1.98 -17.14
C VAL A 32 -17.52 -0.52 -17.61
N PRO A 33 -17.36 0.46 -16.70
CA PRO A 33 -17.37 1.86 -17.10
C PRO A 33 -16.44 2.10 -18.29
N PRO A 34 -16.84 2.89 -19.30
CA PRO A 34 -15.97 3.23 -20.41
C PRO A 34 -14.67 3.81 -19.87
N GLY A 35 -13.53 3.26 -20.28
CA GLY A 35 -12.23 3.81 -19.93
C GLY A 35 -11.25 2.87 -19.22
N VAL A 36 -11.70 1.74 -18.65
CA VAL A 36 -10.78 0.74 -18.11
C VAL A 36 -10.67 -0.45 -19.08
N PRO A 37 -9.55 -0.59 -19.82
CA PRO A 37 -9.42 -1.67 -20.80
C PRO A 37 -9.23 -3.01 -20.07
N TYR A 38 -10.00 -4.02 -20.45
CA TYR A 38 -9.70 -5.41 -20.08
C TYR A 38 -8.70 -5.98 -21.11
N ALA A 39 -7.43 -5.62 -20.93
CA ALA A 39 -6.32 -5.94 -21.84
C ALA A 39 -5.03 -6.23 -21.06
N VAL A 40 -4.06 -6.86 -21.70
CA VAL A 40 -2.72 -7.01 -21.16
C VAL A 40 -1.96 -5.71 -21.44
N PRO A 41 -1.43 -5.02 -20.41
CA PRO A 41 -0.60 -3.84 -20.64
C PRO A 41 0.74 -4.24 -21.24
N THR A 42 1.37 -3.35 -21.99
CA THR A 42 2.76 -3.54 -22.43
C THR A 42 3.73 -2.98 -21.38
N GLU A 43 4.94 -3.53 -21.35
CA GLU A 43 6.02 -3.02 -20.49
C GLU A 43 6.30 -1.53 -20.77
N THR A 44 6.25 -1.12 -22.05
CA THR A 44 6.45 0.28 -22.47
C THR A 44 5.39 1.22 -21.89
N GLU A 45 4.11 0.82 -21.93
CA GLU A 45 3.02 1.61 -21.35
C GLU A 45 3.15 1.76 -19.84
N ILE A 46 3.51 0.66 -19.15
CA ILE A 46 3.75 0.69 -17.71
C ILE A 46 4.93 1.62 -17.40
N LYS A 47 6.07 1.42 -18.07
CA LYS A 47 7.26 2.26 -17.86
C LYS A 47 6.97 3.74 -18.10
N ALA A 48 6.22 4.09 -19.14
CA ALA A 48 5.84 5.47 -19.41
C ALA A 48 5.00 6.10 -18.27
N ALA A 49 4.14 5.30 -17.61
CA ALA A 49 3.40 5.78 -16.43
C ALA A 49 4.34 6.00 -15.24
N LEU A 50 5.27 5.08 -14.98
CA LEU A 50 6.26 5.20 -13.91
C LEU A 50 7.20 6.39 -14.15
N ASP A 51 7.62 6.63 -15.41
CA ASP A 51 8.46 7.77 -15.77
C ASP A 51 7.79 9.11 -15.49
N ARG A 52 6.49 9.25 -15.79
CA ARG A 52 5.74 10.47 -15.44
C ARG A 52 5.76 10.74 -13.95
N ILE A 53 5.62 9.69 -13.11
CA ILE A 53 5.69 9.83 -11.66
C ILE A 53 7.09 10.25 -11.22
N ARG A 54 8.15 9.57 -11.70
CA ARG A 54 9.54 9.95 -11.43
C ARG A 54 9.79 11.41 -11.81
N ASP A 55 9.39 11.81 -13.00
CA ASP A 55 9.60 13.17 -13.49
C ASP A 55 8.85 14.20 -12.66
N TYR A 56 7.67 13.86 -12.12
CA TYR A 56 6.98 14.70 -11.16
C TYR A 56 7.82 14.91 -9.88
N PHE A 57 8.37 13.83 -9.32
CA PHE A 57 9.26 13.94 -8.15
C PHE A 57 10.50 14.79 -8.47
N VAL A 58 11.19 14.51 -9.58
CA VAL A 58 12.42 15.21 -9.97
C VAL A 58 12.19 16.71 -10.12
N ARG A 59 11.13 17.15 -10.79
CA ARG A 59 10.89 18.59 -10.98
C ARG A 59 10.28 19.29 -9.75
N SER A 60 9.70 18.52 -8.81
CA SER A 60 9.07 19.07 -7.60
C SER A 60 10.01 19.08 -6.39
N THR A 61 11.15 18.40 -6.47
CA THR A 61 12.14 18.37 -5.39
C THR A 61 13.17 19.48 -5.62
N THR A 62 13.24 20.44 -4.70
CA THR A 62 14.04 21.65 -4.89
C THR A 62 15.45 21.53 -4.34
N TYR A 63 15.70 20.60 -3.41
CA TYR A 63 16.98 20.47 -2.70
C TYR A 63 17.44 21.77 -2.07
N ARG A 64 16.54 22.45 -1.34
CA ARG A 64 16.83 23.70 -0.65
C ARG A 64 16.36 23.65 0.79
N VAL A 65 17.19 24.23 1.67
CA VAL A 65 16.74 24.64 3.00
C VAL A 65 16.19 26.06 2.89
N ILE A 66 15.01 26.29 3.42
CA ILE A 66 14.33 27.59 3.35
C ILE A 66 13.96 28.08 4.74
N ASP A 67 13.87 29.38 4.90
CA ASP A 67 13.09 29.96 5.98
C ASP A 67 11.62 29.90 5.62
N THR A 68 10.85 29.05 6.30
CA THR A 68 9.42 28.81 6.02
C THR A 68 8.52 30.01 6.30
N ALA A 69 9.01 31.01 7.09
CA ALA A 69 8.29 32.23 7.36
C ALA A 69 8.38 33.24 6.19
N THR A 70 9.47 33.20 5.44
CA THR A 70 9.75 34.17 4.36
C THR A 70 9.79 33.53 2.97
N GLY A 71 9.90 32.22 2.87
CA GLY A 71 10.09 31.47 1.62
C GLY A 71 11.51 31.63 1.01
N ARG A 72 12.44 32.29 1.70
CA ARG A 72 13.79 32.53 1.20
C ARG A 72 14.71 31.35 1.46
N ALA A 73 15.55 31.02 0.49
CA ALA A 73 16.59 30.01 0.67
C ALA A 73 17.60 30.46 1.73
N ILE A 74 18.01 29.53 2.59
CA ILE A 74 19.08 29.67 3.56
C ILE A 74 20.37 29.18 2.90
N ALA A 75 21.38 30.03 2.80
CA ALA A 75 22.67 29.69 2.22
C ALA A 75 23.79 29.65 3.29
N ASP A 76 23.59 30.29 4.43
CA ASP A 76 24.53 30.27 5.56
C ASP A 76 23.99 29.34 6.64
N PHE A 77 24.66 28.23 6.83
CA PHE A 77 24.35 27.21 7.83
C PHE A 77 25.13 27.36 9.14
N SER A 78 25.90 28.46 9.32
CA SER A 78 26.68 28.71 10.54
C SER A 78 25.79 29.12 11.72
N GLN A 79 24.61 29.70 11.45
CA GLN A 79 23.66 30.16 12.47
C GLN A 79 22.30 29.54 12.27
N PRO A 80 21.69 28.91 13.31
CA PRO A 80 20.41 28.30 13.19
C PRO A 80 19.26 29.31 13.06
N VAL A 81 18.39 29.14 12.09
CA VAL A 81 17.16 29.91 11.90
C VAL A 81 15.99 29.11 12.45
N LYS A 82 15.20 29.70 13.37
CA LYS A 82 14.09 28.99 14.04
C LYS A 82 13.07 28.42 13.06
N THR A 83 12.77 29.16 12.02
CA THR A 83 11.79 28.80 10.97
C THR A 83 12.42 28.07 9.77
N ALA A 84 13.68 27.62 9.89
CA ALA A 84 14.27 26.80 8.84
C ALA A 84 13.56 25.47 8.68
N GLY A 85 13.34 25.08 7.43
CA GLY A 85 12.72 23.82 7.04
C GLY A 85 13.14 23.44 5.62
N VAL A 86 12.60 22.33 5.13
CA VAL A 86 12.79 21.87 3.74
C VAL A 86 11.48 21.90 2.99
N GLU A 87 11.58 21.98 1.68
CA GLU A 87 10.41 21.89 0.80
C GLU A 87 9.99 20.42 0.59
N ALA A 88 8.83 20.22 -0.01
CA ALA A 88 8.25 18.91 -0.25
C ALA A 88 9.25 17.93 -0.90
N PHE A 89 9.08 16.65 -0.58
CA PHE A 89 9.90 15.51 -1.01
C PHE A 89 11.31 15.41 -0.43
N ASN A 90 11.78 16.40 0.35
CA ASN A 90 13.02 16.31 1.14
C ASN A 90 12.76 16.02 2.63
N ASP A 91 11.51 15.74 3.00
CA ASP A 91 11.12 15.40 4.36
C ASP A 91 11.55 13.97 4.75
N TRP A 92 11.98 13.83 6.00
CA TRP A 92 12.10 12.52 6.63
C TRP A 92 10.71 12.06 7.12
N ASP A 93 9.96 11.40 6.25
CA ASP A 93 8.60 10.91 6.54
C ASP A 93 8.34 9.55 5.88
N TYR A 94 7.42 8.75 6.46
CA TYR A 94 7.16 7.39 5.97
C TYR A 94 6.67 7.35 4.51
N PRO A 95 5.78 8.23 4.00
CA PRO A 95 5.35 8.14 2.62
C PRO A 95 6.48 8.40 1.63
N ILE A 96 7.40 9.32 2.00
CA ILE A 96 8.62 9.57 1.22
C ILE A 96 9.51 8.33 1.26
N GLY A 97 9.70 7.70 2.43
CA GLY A 97 10.44 6.44 2.55
C GLY A 97 9.88 5.32 1.65
N VAL A 98 8.56 5.16 1.61
CA VAL A 98 7.90 4.19 0.70
C VAL A 98 8.19 4.52 -0.76
N ALA A 99 8.13 5.81 -1.14
CA ALA A 99 8.41 6.24 -2.51
C ALA A 99 9.89 6.02 -2.88
N LEU A 100 10.83 6.33 -1.98
CA LEU A 100 12.27 6.11 -2.21
C LEU A 100 12.60 4.61 -2.34
N ALA A 101 12.01 3.75 -1.50
CA ALA A 101 12.14 2.30 -1.63
C ALA A 101 11.56 1.77 -2.95
N ALA A 102 10.43 2.36 -3.39
CA ALA A 102 9.80 2.03 -4.66
C ALA A 102 10.66 2.44 -5.86
N MET A 103 11.28 3.62 -5.80
CA MET A 103 12.23 4.07 -6.84
C MET A 103 13.40 3.09 -7.00
N LEU A 104 14.00 2.62 -5.88
CA LEU A 104 15.03 1.59 -5.93
C LEU A 104 14.52 0.30 -6.59
N HIS A 105 13.31 -0.12 -6.23
CA HIS A 105 12.70 -1.32 -6.80
C HIS A 105 12.43 -1.18 -8.31
N VAL A 106 11.93 -0.03 -8.77
CA VAL A 106 11.77 0.24 -10.22
C VAL A 106 13.11 0.18 -10.94
N ALA A 107 14.18 0.78 -10.36
CA ALA A 107 15.52 0.70 -10.93
C ALA A 107 16.01 -0.75 -11.06
N ASP A 108 15.81 -1.58 -10.03
CA ASP A 108 16.23 -2.98 -10.04
C ASP A 108 15.47 -3.81 -11.09
N VAL A 109 14.16 -3.56 -11.27
CA VAL A 109 13.34 -4.30 -12.25
C VAL A 109 13.60 -3.82 -13.68
N THR A 110 13.71 -2.51 -13.90
CA THR A 110 13.80 -1.95 -15.27
C THR A 110 15.21 -1.74 -15.77
N GLY A 111 16.21 -1.69 -14.89
CA GLY A 111 17.59 -1.31 -15.21
C GLY A 111 17.79 0.20 -15.38
N ASP A 112 16.75 1.02 -15.23
CA ASP A 112 16.83 2.49 -15.33
C ASP A 112 17.37 3.10 -14.03
N THR A 113 18.65 3.47 -14.05
CA THR A 113 19.34 4.00 -12.85
C THR A 113 18.83 5.35 -12.40
N SER A 114 18.11 6.13 -13.23
CA SER A 114 17.61 7.44 -12.89
C SER A 114 16.69 7.46 -11.65
N TYR A 115 15.99 6.36 -11.40
CA TYR A 115 15.19 6.18 -10.18
C TYR A 115 16.06 6.01 -8.93
N ARG A 116 17.14 5.22 -9.04
CA ARG A 116 18.12 5.05 -7.95
C ARG A 116 18.84 6.36 -7.67
N ASP A 117 19.25 7.08 -8.72
CA ASP A 117 19.97 8.35 -8.61
C ASP A 117 19.13 9.39 -7.87
N TYR A 118 17.81 9.45 -8.13
CA TYR A 118 16.89 10.30 -7.38
C TYR A 118 16.89 9.95 -5.89
N THR A 119 16.79 8.66 -5.56
CA THR A 119 16.77 8.20 -4.15
C THR A 119 18.07 8.55 -3.43
N LEU A 120 19.22 8.28 -4.04
CA LEU A 120 20.52 8.55 -3.45
C LEU A 120 20.73 10.06 -3.25
N LYS A 121 20.38 10.88 -4.25
CA LYS A 121 20.45 12.34 -4.15
C LYS A 121 19.56 12.89 -3.03
N ASN A 122 18.38 12.27 -2.81
CA ASN A 122 17.48 12.68 -1.74
C ASN A 122 18.08 12.39 -0.36
N PHE A 123 18.63 11.20 -0.15
CA PHE A 123 19.31 10.86 1.09
C PHE A 123 20.58 11.69 1.30
N ASP A 124 21.40 11.93 0.26
CA ASP A 124 22.57 12.81 0.37
C ASP A 124 22.16 14.20 0.86
N PHE A 125 21.12 14.80 0.26
CA PHE A 125 20.61 16.10 0.70
C PHE A 125 20.18 16.09 2.17
N ILE A 126 19.47 15.04 2.62
CA ILE A 126 19.05 14.91 4.00
C ILE A 126 20.25 14.90 4.94
N PHE A 127 21.27 14.09 4.66
CA PHE A 127 22.43 13.94 5.54
C PHE A 127 23.44 15.11 5.44
N ASP A 128 23.48 15.78 4.30
CA ASP A 128 24.31 17.01 4.14
C ASP A 128 23.80 18.18 4.99
N HIS A 129 22.53 18.16 5.42
CA HIS A 129 21.92 19.22 6.21
C HIS A 129 21.53 18.79 7.64
N GLU A 130 21.77 17.54 8.01
CA GLU A 130 21.38 17.00 9.32
C GLU A 130 21.98 17.81 10.47
N ASP A 131 23.28 18.12 10.41
CA ASP A 131 23.97 18.89 11.46
C ASP A 131 23.38 20.29 11.66
N TYR A 132 22.98 20.97 10.59
CA TYR A 132 22.30 22.25 10.69
C TYR A 132 20.96 22.12 11.44
N PHE A 133 20.16 21.11 11.17
CA PHE A 133 18.90 20.89 11.87
C PHE A 133 19.10 20.39 13.31
N ARG A 134 20.22 19.76 13.62
CA ARG A 134 20.63 19.48 15.01
C ARG A 134 20.95 20.76 15.77
N LEU A 135 21.68 21.72 15.16
CA LEU A 135 21.91 23.06 15.72
C LEU A 135 20.58 23.80 15.95
N GLN A 136 19.66 23.75 14.99
CA GLN A 136 18.34 24.38 15.15
C GLN A 136 17.58 23.76 16.34
N ALA A 137 17.55 22.43 16.44
CA ALA A 137 16.86 21.74 17.54
C ALA A 137 17.50 22.04 18.90
N ALA A 138 18.83 22.17 18.96
CA ALA A 138 19.53 22.56 20.19
C ALA A 138 19.23 24.02 20.61
N ALA A 139 19.10 24.94 19.65
CA ALA A 139 18.82 26.34 19.92
C ALA A 139 17.34 26.62 20.24
N PHE A 140 16.40 25.94 19.62
CA PHE A 140 14.97 26.30 19.65
C PHE A 140 14.04 25.13 20.07
N GLY A 141 14.59 23.97 20.40
CA GLY A 141 13.82 22.73 20.58
C GLY A 141 13.34 22.14 19.24
N PRO A 142 12.62 21.00 19.29
CA PRO A 142 12.08 20.35 18.08
C PRO A 142 11.15 21.27 17.29
N GLN A 143 11.47 21.49 16.00
CA GLN A 143 10.68 22.32 15.09
C GLN A 143 9.99 21.45 14.01
N PRO A 144 8.83 21.87 13.46
CA PRO A 144 8.15 21.18 12.35
C PRO A 144 8.85 21.49 11.01
N ASN A 145 10.02 20.90 10.79
CA ASN A 145 10.96 21.30 9.74
C ASN A 145 11.32 20.22 8.71
N GLY A 146 10.60 19.10 8.69
CA GLY A 146 10.95 17.94 7.84
C GLY A 146 12.01 17.01 8.44
N TYR A 147 12.85 17.48 9.37
CA TYR A 147 13.87 16.67 10.07
C TYR A 147 13.46 16.25 11.49
N ARG A 148 12.36 16.80 12.00
CA ARG A 148 11.91 16.52 13.37
C ARG A 148 11.83 15.01 13.67
N ARG A 149 11.33 14.22 12.74
CA ARG A 149 11.18 12.76 12.91
C ARG A 149 12.51 12.03 12.87
N LEU A 150 13.46 12.48 12.05
CA LEU A 150 14.83 11.94 12.04
C LEU A 150 15.54 12.18 13.38
N LEU A 151 15.40 13.41 13.92
CA LEU A 151 16.09 13.83 15.14
C LEU A 151 15.40 13.37 16.43
N HIS A 152 14.08 13.14 16.38
CA HIS A 152 13.25 12.82 17.54
C HIS A 152 12.23 11.74 17.18
N MET A 153 12.70 10.49 17.07
CA MET A 153 11.84 9.34 16.81
C MET A 153 10.93 9.07 18.03
N ALA A 154 9.62 9.10 17.83
CA ALA A 154 8.60 8.88 18.86
C ALA A 154 7.54 7.85 18.45
N ALA A 155 7.55 7.38 17.20
CA ALA A 155 6.66 6.37 16.66
C ALA A 155 7.32 5.61 15.51
N LEU A 156 6.78 4.46 15.15
CA LEU A 156 7.22 3.69 13.98
C LEU A 156 7.09 4.47 12.68
N ASP A 157 6.07 5.33 12.55
CA ASP A 157 5.88 6.25 11.41
C ASP A 157 7.08 7.18 11.19
N ASP A 158 7.82 7.50 12.27
CA ASP A 158 8.95 8.43 12.20
C ASP A 158 10.20 7.79 11.59
N CYS A 159 10.28 6.45 11.53
CA CYS A 159 11.57 5.81 11.23
C CYS A 159 11.51 4.53 10.39
N GLY A 160 10.47 3.70 10.52
CA GLY A 160 10.54 2.33 10.01
C GLY A 160 10.54 2.22 8.49
N ALA A 161 9.54 2.77 7.81
CA ALA A 161 9.45 2.67 6.35
C ALA A 161 10.60 3.40 5.63
N ILE A 162 10.96 4.60 6.12
CA ILE A 162 12.10 5.35 5.54
C ILE A 162 13.45 4.74 5.92
N GLY A 163 13.57 4.16 7.11
CA GLY A 163 14.73 3.39 7.50
C GLY A 163 14.95 2.14 6.65
N ALA A 164 13.86 1.45 6.27
CA ALA A 164 13.94 0.32 5.33
C ALA A 164 14.44 0.77 3.94
N ALA A 165 13.99 1.93 3.45
CA ALA A 165 14.49 2.52 2.22
C ALA A 165 15.98 2.88 2.32
N LEU A 166 16.39 3.43 3.47
CA LEU A 166 17.78 3.78 3.74
C LEU A 166 18.70 2.55 3.73
N ILE A 167 18.28 1.41 4.32
CA ILE A 167 19.03 0.15 4.26
C ILE A 167 19.19 -0.32 2.80
N LYS A 168 18.12 -0.25 2.00
CA LYS A 168 18.17 -0.62 0.58
C LYS A 168 19.15 0.30 -0.19
N ALA A 169 19.15 1.60 0.10
CA ALA A 169 20.11 2.56 -0.49
C ALA A 169 21.54 2.29 -0.04
N TYR A 170 21.77 2.03 1.26
CA TYR A 170 23.06 1.70 1.84
C TYR A 170 23.70 0.47 1.19
N ALA A 171 22.92 -0.55 0.83
CA ALA A 171 23.42 -1.73 0.15
C ALA A 171 24.07 -1.42 -1.21
N GLY A 172 23.60 -0.38 -1.91
CA GLY A 172 24.18 0.06 -3.19
C GLY A 172 25.19 1.20 -3.06
N LYS A 173 25.15 1.96 -1.98
CA LYS A 173 26.07 3.08 -1.67
C LYS A 173 26.34 3.12 -0.16
N PRO A 174 27.33 2.40 0.34
CA PRO A 174 27.70 2.46 1.74
C PRO A 174 28.16 3.88 2.13
N ASP A 175 27.51 4.45 3.16
CA ASP A 175 27.83 5.76 3.73
C ASP A 175 27.77 5.66 5.26
N PRO A 176 28.80 6.09 6.02
CA PRO A 176 28.80 6.03 7.47
C PRO A 176 27.63 6.75 8.13
N ARG A 177 27.14 7.87 7.52
CA ARG A 177 25.97 8.63 8.01
C ARG A 177 24.69 7.81 7.91
N TYR A 178 24.51 7.09 6.78
CA TYR A 178 23.40 6.17 6.60
C TYR A 178 23.44 5.06 7.66
N ARG A 179 24.64 4.49 7.90
CA ARG A 179 24.81 3.43 8.88
C ARG A 179 24.47 3.90 10.29
N ALA A 180 24.92 5.06 10.71
CA ALA A 180 24.63 5.63 12.02
C ALA A 180 23.10 5.80 12.23
N THR A 181 22.40 6.28 11.22
CA THR A 181 20.94 6.43 11.27
C THR A 181 20.22 5.07 11.26
N ILE A 182 20.68 4.12 10.46
CA ILE A 182 20.14 2.74 10.47
C ILE A 182 20.27 2.14 11.88
N ASP A 183 21.41 2.28 12.52
CA ASP A 183 21.65 1.76 13.88
C ASP A 183 20.76 2.48 14.92
N ALA A 184 20.54 3.79 14.78
CA ALA A 184 19.63 4.55 15.65
C ALA A 184 18.16 4.12 15.49
N VAL A 185 17.70 3.84 14.27
CA VAL A 185 16.36 3.29 13.99
C VAL A 185 16.24 1.88 14.56
N ALA A 186 17.28 1.07 14.40
CA ALA A 186 17.35 -0.29 14.96
C ALA A 186 17.21 -0.29 16.49
N ASP A 187 17.95 0.59 17.18
CA ASP A 187 17.84 0.77 18.62
C ASP A 187 16.43 1.21 19.03
N TYR A 188 15.83 2.18 18.29
CA TYR A 188 14.48 2.64 18.59
C TYR A 188 13.46 1.51 18.50
N ILE A 189 13.44 0.77 17.39
CA ILE A 189 12.44 -0.29 17.16
C ILE A 189 12.66 -1.46 18.15
N ALA A 190 13.91 -1.85 18.40
CA ALA A 190 14.23 -2.97 19.26
C ALA A 190 13.97 -2.69 20.75
N HIS A 191 14.30 -1.46 21.23
CA HIS A 191 14.40 -1.18 22.66
C HIS A 191 13.51 -0.06 23.19
N ARG A 192 13.01 0.83 22.31
CA ARG A 192 12.24 2.01 22.77
C ARG A 192 10.78 2.01 22.34
N GLN A 193 10.45 1.35 21.24
CA GLN A 193 9.06 1.21 20.80
C GLN A 193 8.29 0.32 21.78
N MET A 194 7.09 0.76 22.16
CA MET A 194 6.18 -0.01 23.01
C MET A 194 5.89 -1.40 22.41
N ARG A 195 5.85 -2.42 23.27
CA ARG A 195 5.51 -3.80 22.92
C ARG A 195 4.48 -4.37 23.89
N LEU A 196 3.62 -5.22 23.37
CA LEU A 196 2.76 -6.07 24.18
C LEU A 196 3.60 -7.18 24.88
N PRO A 197 3.02 -7.89 25.88
CA PRO A 197 3.74 -8.98 26.59
C PRO A 197 4.26 -10.09 25.68
N ASP A 198 3.65 -10.34 24.52
CA ASP A 198 4.11 -11.31 23.51
C ASP A 198 5.18 -10.76 22.57
N GLY A 199 5.59 -9.50 22.76
CA GLY A 199 6.58 -8.81 21.93
C GLY A 199 6.02 -8.12 20.69
N THR A 200 4.70 -8.16 20.44
CA THR A 200 4.07 -7.43 19.35
C THR A 200 4.21 -5.92 19.57
N LEU A 201 4.67 -5.17 18.56
CA LEU A 201 4.81 -3.73 18.62
C LEU A 201 3.43 -3.07 18.73
N ALA A 202 3.32 -2.03 19.56
CA ALA A 202 2.07 -1.36 19.91
C ALA A 202 2.26 0.14 20.04
N ARG A 203 1.14 0.87 20.13
CA ARG A 203 1.06 2.32 20.35
C ARG A 203 0.39 2.64 21.67
N SER A 204 0.77 3.77 22.28
CA SER A 204 0.11 4.32 23.46
C SER A 204 -1.00 5.34 23.12
N ARG A 205 -1.35 5.47 21.84
CA ARG A 205 -2.32 6.43 21.30
C ARG A 205 -3.10 5.87 20.11
N PRO A 206 -4.36 6.24 19.87
CA PRO A 206 -5.21 7.15 20.65
C PRO A 206 -5.65 6.55 21.98
N GLN A 207 -5.57 5.24 22.15
CA GLN A 207 -5.83 4.53 23.40
C GLN A 207 -4.50 4.13 24.06
N PRO A 208 -4.47 3.95 25.40
CA PRO A 208 -3.23 3.60 26.12
C PRO A 208 -2.49 2.38 25.59
N VAL A 209 -3.24 1.39 25.05
CA VAL A 209 -2.69 0.22 24.35
C VAL A 209 -3.50 0.00 23.09
N SER A 210 -2.86 0.21 21.94
CA SER A 210 -3.49 0.01 20.64
C SER A 210 -2.53 -0.62 19.63
N LEU A 211 -3.10 -1.37 18.69
CA LEU A 211 -2.44 -1.87 17.50
C LEU A 211 -3.12 -1.25 16.29
N TRP A 212 -2.33 -0.74 15.36
CA TRP A 212 -2.79 -0.32 14.06
C TRP A 212 -2.11 -1.20 13.01
N ILE A 213 -2.85 -1.65 12.03
CA ILE A 213 -2.27 -2.47 10.96
C ILE A 213 -1.20 -1.72 10.16
N ASP A 214 -1.25 -0.40 10.15
CA ASP A 214 -0.23 0.48 9.56
C ASP A 214 1.16 0.21 10.13
N ASP A 215 1.25 -0.08 11.43
CA ASP A 215 2.51 -0.36 12.13
C ASP A 215 3.22 -1.61 11.60
N SER A 216 2.50 -2.50 10.95
CA SER A 216 3.10 -3.63 10.25
C SER A 216 4.09 -3.16 9.18
N TYR A 217 3.72 -2.17 8.36
CA TYR A 217 4.62 -1.65 7.33
C TYR A 217 5.64 -0.64 7.89
N MET A 218 5.32 -0.01 9.01
CA MET A 218 6.24 0.89 9.70
C MET A 218 7.28 0.15 10.56
N SER A 219 7.30 -1.20 10.53
CA SER A 219 8.28 -2.00 11.28
C SER A 219 8.84 -3.17 10.47
N ILE A 220 7.99 -4.03 9.93
CA ILE A 220 8.38 -5.30 9.33
C ILE A 220 9.38 -5.16 8.17
N PRO A 221 9.22 -4.24 7.21
CA PRO A 221 10.21 -4.05 6.15
C PRO A 221 11.59 -3.65 6.68
N PHE A 222 11.66 -2.84 7.73
CA PHE A 222 12.92 -2.47 8.36
C PHE A 222 13.59 -3.69 9.01
N LEU A 223 12.84 -4.43 9.82
CA LEU A 223 13.34 -5.66 10.49
C LEU A 223 13.85 -6.68 9.45
N ALA A 224 13.08 -6.87 8.37
CA ALA A 224 13.45 -7.76 7.28
C ALA A 224 14.75 -7.32 6.57
N GLN A 225 14.91 -6.03 6.30
CA GLN A 225 16.13 -5.49 5.69
C GLN A 225 17.33 -5.50 6.65
N MET A 226 17.11 -5.31 7.95
CA MET A 226 18.17 -5.48 8.96
C MET A 226 18.69 -6.91 8.99
N GLY A 227 17.79 -7.91 8.98
CA GLY A 227 18.18 -9.31 8.89
C GLY A 227 19.02 -9.61 7.63
N LYS A 228 18.62 -9.05 6.49
CA LYS A 228 19.38 -9.17 5.24
C LYS A 228 20.74 -8.44 5.30
N LEU A 229 20.80 -7.27 5.94
CA LEU A 229 22.01 -6.45 6.02
C LEU A 229 23.06 -7.07 6.96
N THR A 230 22.61 -7.59 8.10
CA THR A 230 23.50 -8.05 9.17
C THR A 230 23.73 -9.56 9.16
N GLY A 231 22.85 -10.35 8.56
CA GLY A 231 22.82 -11.80 8.66
C GLY A 231 22.33 -12.32 10.00
N ASP A 232 21.98 -11.43 10.94
CA ASP A 232 21.46 -11.80 12.25
C ASP A 232 20.01 -12.24 12.17
N ARG A 233 19.73 -13.48 12.50
CA ARG A 233 18.40 -14.10 12.45
C ARG A 233 17.42 -13.47 13.44
N ALA A 234 17.87 -12.85 14.51
CA ALA A 234 17.00 -12.21 15.49
C ALA A 234 16.11 -11.12 14.87
N TRP A 235 16.59 -10.43 13.84
CA TRP A 235 15.77 -9.46 13.08
C TRP A 235 14.66 -10.12 12.27
N PHE A 236 14.94 -11.27 11.68
CA PHE A 236 13.92 -12.06 10.98
C PHE A 236 12.90 -12.66 11.96
N ASP A 237 13.37 -13.16 13.12
CA ASP A 237 12.49 -13.66 14.18
C ASP A 237 11.53 -12.58 14.65
N ASP A 238 12.03 -11.35 14.85
CA ASP A 238 11.17 -10.23 15.26
C ASP A 238 10.22 -9.81 14.13
N GLY A 239 10.67 -9.72 12.88
CA GLY A 239 9.80 -9.44 11.74
C GLY A 239 8.66 -10.46 11.59
N ALA A 240 8.97 -11.75 11.76
CA ALA A 240 7.97 -12.82 11.73
C ALA A 240 7.00 -12.73 12.94
N ARG A 241 7.52 -12.43 14.14
CA ARG A 241 6.71 -12.18 15.34
C ARG A 241 5.72 -11.04 15.11
N GLN A 242 6.15 -9.92 14.50
CA GLN A 242 5.26 -8.80 14.20
C GLN A 242 4.16 -9.20 13.20
N ALA A 243 4.51 -9.88 12.11
CA ALA A 243 3.53 -10.33 11.13
C ALA A 243 2.48 -11.25 11.76
N ILE A 244 2.91 -12.19 12.61
CA ILE A 244 2.02 -13.15 13.28
C ILE A 244 1.18 -12.44 14.36
N GLY A 245 1.80 -11.63 15.22
CA GLY A 245 1.13 -10.93 16.32
C GLY A 245 0.07 -9.92 15.84
N MET A 246 0.36 -9.20 14.75
CA MET A 246 -0.62 -8.32 14.08
C MET A 246 -1.77 -9.13 13.46
N ALA A 247 -1.47 -10.23 12.76
CA ALA A 247 -2.50 -11.06 12.15
C ALA A 247 -3.42 -11.71 13.19
N GLN A 248 -2.89 -12.16 14.32
CA GLN A 248 -3.69 -12.77 15.41
C GLN A 248 -4.78 -11.82 15.96
N ARG A 249 -4.55 -10.50 15.93
CA ARG A 249 -5.45 -9.50 16.51
C ARG A 249 -6.28 -8.76 15.46
N LEU A 250 -5.75 -8.62 14.27
CA LEU A 250 -6.33 -7.74 13.25
C LEU A 250 -6.84 -8.47 12.02
N GLN A 251 -6.32 -9.68 11.69
CA GLN A 251 -6.79 -10.40 10.52
C GLN A 251 -8.08 -11.18 10.84
N ASP A 252 -9.13 -10.89 10.13
CA ASP A 252 -10.38 -11.64 10.21
C ASP A 252 -10.19 -13.02 9.57
N PRO A 253 -10.40 -14.12 10.30
CA PRO A 253 -10.14 -15.45 9.79
C PRO A 253 -11.13 -15.92 8.71
N ALA A 254 -12.32 -15.32 8.62
CA ALA A 254 -13.33 -15.68 7.64
C ALA A 254 -13.06 -15.03 6.27
N THR A 255 -12.70 -13.74 6.28
CA THR A 255 -12.45 -12.95 5.07
C THR A 255 -10.98 -12.85 4.68
N GLY A 256 -10.07 -12.98 5.65
CA GLY A 256 -8.64 -12.75 5.47
C GLY A 256 -8.24 -11.27 5.47
N LEU A 257 -9.21 -10.36 5.50
CA LEU A 257 -8.96 -8.92 5.53
C LEU A 257 -8.49 -8.47 6.92
N TYR A 258 -7.82 -7.31 6.97
CA TYR A 258 -7.38 -6.73 8.24
C TYR A 258 -8.33 -5.64 8.72
N HIS A 259 -8.70 -5.69 10.00
CA HIS A 259 -9.27 -4.55 10.70
C HIS A 259 -8.21 -3.45 10.83
N HIS A 260 -8.64 -2.18 10.78
CA HIS A 260 -7.72 -1.04 10.85
C HIS A 260 -6.96 -0.99 12.17
N ALA A 261 -7.65 -1.22 13.30
CA ALA A 261 -7.03 -1.20 14.61
C ALA A 261 -7.70 -2.17 15.60
N TRP A 262 -6.95 -2.48 16.65
CA TRP A 262 -7.38 -3.17 17.85
C TRP A 262 -6.99 -2.35 19.09
N TYR A 263 -7.86 -2.31 20.07
CA TYR A 263 -7.64 -1.61 21.34
C TYR A 263 -7.85 -2.56 22.52
N GLU A 264 -6.95 -2.54 23.51
CA GLU A 264 -6.96 -3.49 24.61
C GLU A 264 -8.18 -3.37 25.52
N ASN A 265 -8.66 -2.16 25.79
CA ASN A 265 -9.67 -1.87 26.83
C ASN A 265 -10.88 -1.12 26.26
N THR A 266 -11.51 -1.63 25.22
CA THR A 266 -12.65 -0.99 24.57
C THR A 266 -14.01 -1.64 24.92
N ALA A 267 -14.06 -2.54 25.91
CA ALA A 267 -15.26 -3.30 26.25
C ALA A 267 -15.86 -4.09 25.05
N GLY A 268 -14.99 -4.59 24.17
CA GLY A 268 -15.38 -5.34 22.97
C GLY A 268 -15.76 -4.49 21.77
N TYR A 269 -15.58 -3.18 21.82
CA TYR A 269 -15.81 -2.27 20.69
C TYR A 269 -14.49 -1.84 20.06
N ASP A 270 -13.99 -2.65 19.14
CA ASP A 270 -12.84 -2.30 18.30
C ASP A 270 -13.28 -1.68 16.97
N PRO A 271 -12.46 -0.80 16.35
CA PRO A 271 -12.77 -0.27 15.03
C PRO A 271 -12.54 -1.34 13.93
N LYS A 272 -13.50 -2.24 13.81
CA LYS A 272 -13.49 -3.39 12.89
C LYS A 272 -13.85 -2.99 11.46
N PHE A 273 -13.17 -1.98 10.93
CA PHE A 273 -13.36 -1.54 9.55
C PHE A 273 -12.25 -2.09 8.67
N PHE A 274 -12.64 -2.70 7.55
CA PHE A 274 -11.70 -3.18 6.53
C PHE A 274 -11.29 -2.02 5.63
N TRP A 275 -10.55 -1.05 6.20
CA TRP A 275 -10.03 0.08 5.47
C TRP A 275 -8.97 -0.39 4.45
N GLY A 276 -9.19 -0.06 3.14
CA GLY A 276 -8.41 -0.61 2.04
C GLY A 276 -6.90 -0.40 2.21
N ARG A 277 -6.43 0.82 2.47
CA ARG A 277 -5.00 1.08 2.68
C ARG A 277 -4.44 0.37 3.92
N GLY A 278 -5.22 0.25 5.00
CA GLY A 278 -4.80 -0.54 6.17
C GLY A 278 -4.57 -2.01 5.81
N CYS A 279 -5.54 -2.64 5.12
CA CYS A 279 -5.35 -4.00 4.57
C CYS A 279 -4.13 -4.08 3.65
N GLY A 280 -3.87 -3.01 2.87
CA GLY A 280 -2.71 -2.90 1.99
C GLY A 280 -1.39 -2.92 2.76
N TRP A 281 -1.30 -2.19 3.86
CA TRP A 281 -0.09 -2.20 4.70
C TRP A 281 0.20 -3.59 5.26
N GLY A 282 -0.81 -4.30 5.77
CA GLY A 282 -0.63 -5.67 6.27
C GLY A 282 -0.14 -6.63 5.19
N LEU A 283 -0.76 -6.58 4.01
CA LEU A 283 -0.40 -7.46 2.88
C LEU A 283 1.00 -7.15 2.32
N MET A 284 1.34 -5.86 2.14
CA MET A 284 2.67 -5.43 1.69
C MET A 284 3.77 -5.82 2.68
N SER A 285 3.51 -5.71 3.98
CA SER A 285 4.47 -6.07 5.03
C SER A 285 4.85 -7.55 4.96
N ALA A 286 3.87 -8.42 4.82
CA ALA A 286 4.10 -9.84 4.66
C ALA A 286 4.88 -10.15 3.35
N ALA A 287 4.58 -9.42 2.26
CA ALA A 287 5.30 -9.56 1.00
C ALA A 287 6.77 -9.10 1.09
N GLU A 288 7.05 -7.97 1.76
CA GLU A 288 8.42 -7.48 1.99
C GLU A 288 9.22 -8.44 2.86
N LEU A 289 8.61 -8.97 3.93
CA LEU A 289 9.26 -9.96 4.79
C LEU A 289 9.57 -11.24 4.04
N LEU A 290 8.59 -11.86 3.38
CA LEU A 290 8.75 -13.10 2.62
C LEU A 290 9.79 -12.98 1.51
N SER A 291 10.01 -11.77 0.98
CA SER A 291 11.01 -11.53 -0.08
C SER A 291 12.44 -11.78 0.37
N VAL A 292 12.73 -11.70 1.67
CA VAL A 292 14.08 -11.82 2.24
C VAL A 292 14.18 -12.80 3.42
N LEU A 293 13.05 -13.24 3.97
CA LEU A 293 13.01 -14.23 5.05
C LEU A 293 13.63 -15.54 4.53
N PRO A 294 14.62 -16.14 5.22
CA PRO A 294 15.24 -17.39 4.79
C PRO A 294 14.21 -18.50 4.55
N GLU A 295 14.46 -19.36 3.56
CA GLU A 295 13.55 -20.47 3.23
C GLU A 295 13.42 -21.47 4.37
N ASP A 296 14.47 -21.64 5.18
CA ASP A 296 14.54 -22.52 6.35
C ASP A 296 14.03 -21.87 7.64
N HIS A 297 13.51 -20.63 7.57
CA HIS A 297 13.04 -19.95 8.77
C HIS A 297 11.80 -20.63 9.36
N PRO A 298 11.76 -20.96 10.67
CA PRO A 298 10.71 -21.79 11.26
C PRO A 298 9.30 -21.17 11.15
N GLN A 299 9.20 -19.84 11.10
CA GLN A 299 7.91 -19.13 10.96
C GLN A 299 7.51 -18.83 9.51
N ARG A 300 8.35 -19.15 8.52
CA ARG A 300 8.09 -18.81 7.12
C ARG A 300 6.75 -19.36 6.60
N ALA A 301 6.45 -20.62 6.93
CA ALA A 301 5.19 -21.24 6.53
C ALA A 301 3.97 -20.48 7.09
N ARG A 302 4.06 -20.03 8.35
CA ARG A 302 2.97 -19.25 8.98
C ARG A 302 2.81 -17.87 8.38
N VAL A 303 3.90 -17.16 8.10
CA VAL A 303 3.85 -15.86 7.41
C VAL A 303 3.27 -16.01 6.01
N LEU A 304 3.62 -17.07 5.28
CA LEU A 304 3.08 -17.35 3.96
C LEU A 304 1.58 -17.67 4.00
N GLU A 305 1.11 -18.39 5.02
CA GLU A 305 -0.32 -18.64 5.23
C GLU A 305 -1.11 -17.34 5.47
N ILE A 306 -0.59 -16.47 6.35
CA ILE A 306 -1.16 -15.13 6.63
C ILE A 306 -1.24 -14.31 5.33
N PHE A 307 -0.17 -14.28 4.55
CA PHE A 307 -0.14 -13.59 3.24
C PHE A 307 -1.18 -14.15 2.27
N ARG A 308 -1.27 -15.47 2.13
CA ARG A 308 -2.21 -16.13 1.22
C ARG A 308 -3.66 -15.87 1.61
N LEU A 309 -3.95 -15.91 2.90
CA LEU A 309 -5.30 -15.63 3.41
C LEU A 309 -5.70 -14.18 3.09
N ALA A 310 -4.81 -13.21 3.34
CA ALA A 310 -5.06 -11.81 3.01
C ALA A 310 -5.18 -11.57 1.49
N ALA A 311 -4.32 -12.17 0.69
CA ALA A 311 -4.36 -12.05 -0.78
C ALA A 311 -5.67 -12.61 -1.37
N ARG A 312 -6.20 -13.71 -0.80
CA ARG A 312 -7.50 -14.25 -1.20
C ARG A 312 -8.62 -13.26 -0.88
N GLY A 313 -8.71 -12.79 0.37
CA GLY A 313 -9.76 -11.85 0.77
C GLY A 313 -9.74 -10.56 -0.04
N VAL A 314 -8.54 -10.06 -0.33
CA VAL A 314 -8.37 -8.90 -1.22
C VAL A 314 -8.84 -9.21 -2.64
N ALA A 315 -8.46 -10.35 -3.23
CA ALA A 315 -8.89 -10.70 -4.58
C ALA A 315 -10.43 -10.84 -4.69
N GLU A 316 -11.09 -11.36 -3.67
CA GLU A 316 -12.55 -11.50 -3.60
C GLU A 316 -13.30 -10.15 -3.52
N THR A 317 -12.63 -9.06 -3.13
CA THR A 317 -13.22 -7.72 -2.98
C THR A 317 -12.87 -6.76 -4.12
N GLN A 318 -12.20 -7.22 -5.20
CA GLN A 318 -11.91 -6.37 -6.36
C GLN A 318 -13.19 -5.96 -7.08
N GLY A 319 -13.34 -4.65 -7.32
CA GLY A 319 -14.49 -4.12 -8.07
C GLY A 319 -14.39 -4.34 -9.59
N SER A 320 -15.50 -4.16 -10.31
CA SER A 320 -15.61 -4.34 -11.77
C SER A 320 -14.68 -3.45 -12.59
N THR A 321 -14.16 -2.38 -12.00
CA THR A 321 -13.20 -1.46 -12.62
C THR A 321 -11.75 -1.93 -12.49
N GLY A 322 -11.48 -3.01 -11.76
CA GLY A 322 -10.14 -3.42 -11.35
C GLY A 322 -9.64 -2.71 -10.09
N MET A 323 -10.35 -1.71 -9.59
CA MET A 323 -10.01 -1.00 -8.34
C MET A 323 -10.69 -1.62 -7.13
N TRP A 324 -10.21 -1.21 -5.95
CA TRP A 324 -10.82 -1.53 -4.65
C TRP A 324 -11.40 -0.29 -3.99
N HIS A 325 -12.40 -0.51 -3.18
CA HIS A 325 -13.10 0.51 -2.43
C HIS A 325 -12.31 0.96 -1.19
N GLN A 326 -12.61 2.16 -0.70
CA GLN A 326 -12.06 2.73 0.54
C GLN A 326 -12.31 1.82 1.76
N LEU A 327 -13.51 1.23 1.85
CA LEU A 327 -13.86 0.15 2.76
C LEU A 327 -14.18 -1.09 1.93
N LEU A 328 -13.41 -2.17 2.12
CA LEU A 328 -13.42 -3.33 1.22
C LEU A 328 -14.74 -4.11 1.24
N ASP A 329 -15.47 -4.07 2.34
CA ASP A 329 -16.78 -4.68 2.52
C ASP A 329 -17.96 -3.74 2.20
N LYS A 330 -17.69 -2.51 1.73
CA LYS A 330 -18.67 -1.46 1.43
C LYS A 330 -18.49 -0.97 -0.01
N THR A 331 -19.24 -1.58 -0.92
CA THR A 331 -19.16 -1.28 -2.37
C THR A 331 -19.76 0.07 -2.76
N ASP A 332 -20.39 0.77 -1.84
CA ASP A 332 -20.87 2.15 -1.96
C ASP A 332 -19.83 3.19 -1.51
N SER A 333 -18.72 2.77 -0.91
CA SER A 333 -17.58 3.67 -0.66
C SER A 333 -16.80 3.94 -1.96
N TYR A 334 -16.07 5.06 -2.01
CA TYR A 334 -15.34 5.43 -3.22
C TYR A 334 -14.19 4.48 -3.56
N LEU A 335 -13.78 4.44 -4.83
CA LEU A 335 -12.63 3.67 -5.32
C LEU A 335 -11.33 4.36 -4.91
N GLU A 336 -10.45 3.64 -4.20
CA GLU A 336 -9.28 4.21 -3.56
C GLU A 336 -7.98 3.75 -4.22
N THR A 337 -7.15 4.70 -4.63
CA THR A 337 -5.97 4.43 -5.46
C THR A 337 -4.82 3.81 -4.70
N SER A 338 -4.54 4.24 -3.45
CA SER A 338 -3.41 3.67 -2.69
C SER A 338 -3.64 2.20 -2.32
N ALA A 339 -4.84 1.85 -1.89
CA ALA A 339 -5.21 0.46 -1.61
C ALA A 339 -5.10 -0.41 -2.87
N THR A 340 -5.63 0.09 -4.01
CA THR A 340 -5.53 -0.59 -5.31
C THR A 340 -4.07 -0.86 -5.68
N ALA A 341 -3.18 0.12 -5.47
CA ALA A 341 -1.76 -0.04 -5.77
C ALA A 341 -1.07 -1.06 -4.86
N MET A 342 -1.35 -1.02 -3.56
CA MET A 342 -0.79 -1.95 -2.58
C MET A 342 -1.19 -3.40 -2.87
N PHE A 343 -2.44 -3.62 -3.21
CA PHE A 343 -2.95 -4.95 -3.55
C PHE A 343 -2.39 -5.45 -4.88
N THR A 344 -2.36 -4.59 -5.90
CA THR A 344 -1.75 -4.91 -7.20
C THR A 344 -0.28 -5.34 -7.03
N PHE A 345 0.50 -4.57 -6.27
CA PHE A 345 1.88 -4.90 -5.95
C PHE A 345 2.02 -6.25 -5.26
N ALA A 346 1.29 -6.46 -4.15
CA ALA A 346 1.47 -7.65 -3.34
C ALA A 346 1.00 -8.93 -4.05
N ILE A 347 -0.09 -8.85 -4.82
CA ILE A 347 -0.59 -9.98 -5.62
C ILE A 347 0.39 -10.29 -6.76
N ALA A 348 0.85 -9.28 -7.51
CA ALA A 348 1.84 -9.48 -8.58
C ALA A 348 3.14 -10.10 -8.02
N ARG A 349 3.66 -9.58 -6.90
CA ARG A 349 4.83 -10.16 -6.22
C ARG A 349 4.58 -11.59 -5.77
N GLY A 350 3.40 -11.86 -5.19
CA GLY A 350 3.02 -13.21 -4.78
C GLY A 350 3.02 -14.21 -5.94
N VAL A 351 2.54 -13.80 -7.10
CA VAL A 351 2.58 -14.60 -8.34
C VAL A 351 4.02 -14.76 -8.84
N ASN A 352 4.79 -13.67 -8.91
CA ASN A 352 6.18 -13.68 -9.37
C ASN A 352 7.08 -14.58 -8.52
N ARG A 353 6.81 -14.69 -7.23
CA ARG A 353 7.56 -15.51 -6.27
C ARG A 353 6.98 -16.92 -6.08
N GLY A 354 5.91 -17.29 -6.78
CA GLY A 354 5.25 -18.59 -6.62
C GLY A 354 4.53 -18.76 -5.26
N TRP A 355 4.32 -17.69 -4.52
CA TRP A 355 3.52 -17.73 -3.27
C TRP A 355 2.03 -17.83 -3.56
N LEU A 356 1.60 -17.27 -4.67
CA LEU A 356 0.24 -17.37 -5.22
C LEU A 356 0.27 -18.12 -6.56
N ALA A 357 -0.79 -18.85 -6.82
CA ALA A 357 -0.96 -19.51 -8.11
C ALA A 357 -1.14 -18.47 -9.25
N PRO A 358 -0.76 -18.79 -10.50
CA PRO A 358 -0.90 -17.87 -11.64
C PRO A 358 -2.34 -17.36 -11.89
N VAL A 359 -3.35 -18.03 -11.35
CA VAL A 359 -4.77 -17.60 -11.42
C VAL A 359 -5.02 -16.24 -10.76
N TYR A 360 -4.13 -15.79 -9.88
CA TYR A 360 -4.19 -14.44 -9.29
C TYR A 360 -3.63 -13.33 -10.20
N ALA A 361 -2.88 -13.68 -11.24
CA ALA A 361 -2.25 -12.69 -12.12
C ALA A 361 -3.26 -11.74 -12.82
N PRO A 362 -4.44 -12.19 -13.31
CA PRO A 362 -5.46 -11.31 -13.84
C PRO A 362 -5.97 -10.26 -12.86
N VAL A 363 -5.97 -10.54 -11.55
CA VAL A 363 -6.35 -9.58 -10.51
C VAL A 363 -5.35 -8.41 -10.46
N ALA A 364 -4.04 -8.72 -10.46
CA ALA A 364 -2.99 -7.71 -10.52
C ALA A 364 -3.01 -6.95 -11.86
N GLN A 365 -3.24 -7.63 -12.97
CA GLN A 365 -3.37 -7.01 -14.29
C GLN A 365 -4.52 -5.99 -14.32
N ALA A 366 -5.70 -6.35 -13.86
CA ALA A 366 -6.86 -5.47 -13.81
C ALA A 366 -6.61 -4.27 -12.88
N GLY A 367 -5.99 -4.49 -11.72
CA GLY A 367 -5.59 -3.44 -10.81
C GLY A 367 -4.63 -2.44 -11.46
N TRP A 368 -3.61 -2.92 -12.18
CA TRP A 368 -2.69 -2.04 -12.88
C TRP A 368 -3.37 -1.24 -14.00
N GLN A 369 -4.25 -1.85 -14.80
CA GLN A 369 -4.97 -1.14 -15.86
C GLN A 369 -5.80 0.02 -15.30
N ALA A 370 -6.40 -0.15 -14.14
CA ALA A 370 -7.13 0.91 -13.47
C ALA A 370 -6.19 1.99 -12.91
N LEU A 371 -5.06 1.60 -12.30
CA LEU A 371 -4.05 2.51 -11.77
C LEU A 371 -3.42 3.40 -12.86
N ALA A 372 -3.12 2.84 -14.02
CA ALA A 372 -2.52 3.57 -15.13
C ALA A 372 -3.36 4.80 -15.55
N GLN A 373 -4.69 4.72 -15.40
CA GLN A 373 -5.61 5.83 -15.70
C GLN A 373 -5.67 6.88 -14.58
N ARG A 374 -5.18 6.57 -13.40
CA ARG A 374 -5.06 7.54 -12.29
C ARG A 374 -3.79 8.36 -12.35
N VAL A 375 -2.80 7.93 -13.15
CA VAL A 375 -1.55 8.67 -13.36
C VAL A 375 -1.76 9.72 -14.44
N ARG A 376 -1.83 10.97 -14.05
CA ARG A 376 -2.02 12.13 -14.93
C ARG A 376 -0.82 12.34 -15.86
N ALA A 377 -1.02 13.18 -16.88
CA ALA A 377 0.06 13.56 -17.79
C ALA A 377 1.22 14.29 -17.07
N ASP A 378 0.92 15.01 -16.00
CA ASP A 378 1.89 15.70 -15.16
C ASP A 378 2.52 14.80 -14.07
N GLY A 379 2.22 13.51 -14.06
CA GLY A 379 2.75 12.52 -13.12
C GLY A 379 2.12 12.52 -11.73
N ARG A 380 1.17 13.42 -11.45
CA ARG A 380 0.38 13.35 -10.21
C ARG A 380 -0.63 12.23 -10.28
N ILE A 381 -1.03 11.71 -9.13
CA ILE A 381 -1.90 10.54 -9.03
C ILE A 381 -3.22 10.93 -8.37
N GLU A 382 -4.33 10.60 -9.03
CA GLU A 382 -5.69 10.88 -8.56
C GLU A 382 -6.22 9.80 -7.63
N GLY A 383 -7.16 10.18 -6.74
CA GLY A 383 -7.95 9.26 -5.94
C GLY A 383 -7.21 8.66 -4.75
N ILE A 384 -6.12 9.26 -4.30
CA ILE A 384 -5.39 8.82 -3.10
C ILE A 384 -6.05 9.45 -1.86
N CYS A 385 -6.50 8.61 -0.94
CA CYS A 385 -7.01 9.03 0.37
C CYS A 385 -5.90 9.70 1.18
N VAL A 386 -6.20 10.86 1.78
CA VAL A 386 -5.28 11.55 2.71
C VAL A 386 -4.97 10.69 3.94
N SER A 387 -4.04 11.14 4.79
CA SER A 387 -3.72 10.49 6.08
C SER A 387 -4.99 10.21 6.87
N THR A 388 -5.12 9.01 7.40
CA THR A 388 -6.35 8.50 8.03
C THR A 388 -6.01 7.87 9.37
N THR A 389 -6.63 8.34 10.43
CA THR A 389 -6.54 7.73 11.76
C THR A 389 -7.58 6.63 11.91
N ALA A 390 -7.41 5.71 12.86
CA ALA A 390 -8.45 4.75 13.20
C ALA A 390 -9.62 5.46 13.89
N ALA A 391 -10.84 5.20 13.41
CA ALA A 391 -12.07 5.80 13.92
C ALA A 391 -13.06 4.72 14.36
N TYR A 392 -14.04 5.12 15.19
CA TYR A 392 -15.04 4.22 15.73
C TYR A 392 -16.32 4.11 14.88
N ASP A 393 -16.40 4.83 13.76
CA ASP A 393 -17.55 4.81 12.85
C ASP A 393 -17.16 4.75 11.39
N ALA A 394 -18.02 4.16 10.57
CA ALA A 394 -17.80 4.02 9.14
C ALA A 394 -17.89 5.35 8.38
N VAL A 395 -18.69 6.30 8.89
CA VAL A 395 -18.96 7.59 8.23
C VAL A 395 -17.67 8.39 8.08
N TYR A 396 -16.79 8.32 9.09
CA TYR A 396 -15.46 8.91 9.04
C TYR A 396 -14.67 8.43 7.80
N TYR A 397 -14.66 7.12 7.54
CA TYR A 397 -13.92 6.56 6.38
C TYR A 397 -14.55 6.94 5.05
N TYR A 398 -15.90 6.95 4.95
CA TYR A 398 -16.62 7.39 3.76
C TYR A 398 -16.30 8.83 3.37
N HIS A 399 -16.09 9.70 4.35
CA HIS A 399 -15.85 11.13 4.16
C HIS A 399 -14.36 11.51 4.14
N ARG A 400 -13.43 10.55 4.19
CA ARG A 400 -12.01 10.90 4.00
C ARG A 400 -11.81 11.47 2.61
N PRO A 401 -11.25 12.69 2.48
CA PRO A 401 -11.00 13.28 1.16
C PRO A 401 -9.86 12.56 0.43
N THR A 402 -9.83 12.72 -0.88
CA THR A 402 -8.68 12.38 -1.71
C THR A 402 -7.95 13.64 -2.13
N ASP A 403 -6.62 13.56 -2.30
CA ASP A 403 -5.78 14.69 -2.67
C ASP A 403 -4.65 14.27 -3.61
N LEU A 404 -4.31 15.14 -4.58
CA LEU A 404 -3.20 14.93 -5.52
C LEU A 404 -1.82 15.00 -4.82
N GLY A 405 -1.74 15.68 -3.68
CA GLY A 405 -0.56 15.77 -2.84
C GLY A 405 -0.46 14.66 -1.79
N ALA A 406 -1.44 13.77 -1.70
CA ALA A 406 -1.40 12.65 -0.75
C ALA A 406 -0.33 11.63 -1.16
N MET A 407 0.80 11.62 -0.48
CA MET A 407 1.98 10.83 -0.85
C MET A 407 1.83 9.33 -0.62
N GLN A 408 0.81 8.88 0.12
CA GLN A 408 0.61 7.49 0.52
C GLN A 408 0.42 6.50 -0.64
N GLY A 409 0.03 6.99 -1.82
CA GLY A 409 -0.19 6.16 -3.00
C GLY A 409 0.99 6.11 -3.98
N TYR A 410 1.88 7.09 -3.97
CA TYR A 410 2.93 7.22 -4.99
C TYR A 410 3.92 6.06 -4.99
N GLY A 411 4.47 5.72 -3.82
CA GLY A 411 5.34 4.56 -3.67
C GLY A 411 4.66 3.25 -4.08
N PRO A 412 3.47 2.92 -3.56
CA PRO A 412 2.74 1.74 -3.96
C PRO A 412 2.45 1.63 -5.46
N VAL A 413 2.10 2.73 -6.16
CA VAL A 413 1.89 2.71 -7.62
C VAL A 413 3.19 2.38 -8.37
N LEU A 414 4.32 2.95 -7.95
CA LEU A 414 5.64 2.63 -8.51
C LEU A 414 5.97 1.13 -8.30
N MET A 415 5.76 0.62 -7.09
CA MET A 415 6.00 -0.80 -6.78
C MET A 415 5.07 -1.72 -7.58
N ALA A 416 3.79 -1.37 -7.72
CA ALA A 416 2.82 -2.14 -8.50
C ALA A 416 3.25 -2.26 -9.96
N GLY A 417 3.61 -1.14 -10.59
CA GLY A 417 4.07 -1.14 -11.98
C GLY A 417 5.32 -1.98 -12.18
N ALA A 418 6.30 -1.89 -11.28
CA ALA A 418 7.51 -2.69 -11.34
C ALA A 418 7.21 -4.20 -11.25
N GLU A 419 6.35 -4.62 -10.31
CA GLU A 419 5.97 -6.04 -10.17
C GLU A 419 5.14 -6.55 -11.36
N VAL A 420 4.29 -5.71 -11.94
CA VAL A 420 3.56 -6.10 -13.17
C VAL A 420 4.52 -6.22 -14.36
N ILE A 421 5.53 -5.36 -14.51
CA ILE A 421 6.61 -5.53 -15.51
C ILE A 421 7.32 -6.89 -15.31
N ALA A 422 7.71 -7.19 -14.06
CA ALA A 422 8.35 -8.46 -13.74
C ALA A 422 7.45 -9.67 -14.10
N MET A 423 6.14 -9.55 -13.82
CA MET A 423 5.15 -10.58 -14.16
C MET A 423 5.03 -10.79 -15.67
N LEU A 424 4.95 -9.71 -16.48
CA LEU A 424 4.90 -9.80 -17.94
C LEU A 424 6.16 -10.45 -18.55
N ARG A 425 7.32 -10.24 -17.92
CA ARG A 425 8.57 -10.87 -18.33
C ARG A 425 8.63 -12.36 -18.01
N GLN A 426 7.99 -12.80 -16.94
CA GLN A 426 8.07 -14.16 -16.41
C GLN A 426 7.01 -15.11 -17.00
N PHE A 427 5.87 -14.58 -17.47
CA PHE A 427 4.75 -15.38 -17.92
C PHE A 427 4.44 -15.18 -19.39
N ASP A 428 4.05 -16.29 -20.08
CA ASP A 428 3.34 -16.24 -21.36
C ASP A 428 1.85 -16.06 -21.07
N ILE A 429 1.22 -15.10 -21.74
CA ILE A 429 -0.16 -14.72 -21.51
C ILE A 429 -0.99 -15.14 -22.72
N GLU A 430 -1.89 -16.10 -22.52
CA GLU A 430 -2.83 -16.59 -23.53
C GLU A 430 -4.23 -16.05 -23.24
N ARG A 431 -4.89 -15.52 -24.26
CA ARG A 431 -6.32 -15.16 -24.17
C ARG A 431 -7.16 -16.30 -24.71
N ASN A 432 -7.97 -16.92 -23.86
CA ASN A 432 -8.90 -17.98 -24.24
C ASN A 432 -10.30 -17.63 -23.73
N LEU A 433 -11.31 -17.67 -24.61
CA LEU A 433 -12.71 -17.33 -24.28
C LEU A 433 -12.84 -16.01 -23.50
N ASN A 434 -12.07 -15.00 -23.90
CA ASN A 434 -12.02 -13.68 -23.25
C ASN A 434 -11.42 -13.67 -21.83
N THR A 435 -10.76 -14.74 -21.41
CA THR A 435 -10.05 -14.86 -20.12
C THR A 435 -8.55 -14.90 -20.37
N PHE A 436 -7.77 -14.27 -19.49
CA PHE A 436 -6.32 -14.30 -19.55
C PHE A 436 -5.77 -15.44 -18.68
N HIS A 437 -4.91 -16.28 -19.30
CA HIS A 437 -4.20 -17.37 -18.66
C HIS A 437 -2.71 -17.07 -18.62
N TYR A 438 -2.13 -17.12 -17.46
CA TYR A 438 -0.72 -16.90 -17.23
C TYR A 438 0.00 -18.24 -17.06
N ARG A 439 0.96 -18.50 -17.91
CA ARG A 439 1.79 -19.71 -17.85
C ARG A 439 3.25 -19.30 -17.69
N VAL A 440 3.93 -19.91 -16.73
CA VAL A 440 5.37 -19.67 -16.56
C VAL A 440 6.08 -19.96 -17.88
N LYS A 441 6.85 -19.00 -18.37
CA LYS A 441 7.68 -19.18 -19.57
C LYS A 441 8.61 -20.35 -19.36
N LYS A 442 8.70 -21.21 -20.36
CA LYS A 442 9.71 -22.26 -20.34
C LYS A 442 11.08 -21.61 -20.54
N PRO A 443 12.12 -22.06 -19.81
CA PRO A 443 13.48 -21.57 -19.96
C PRO A 443 14.03 -21.77 -21.34
#